data_3e1781d7ed3826274ab826c246042e15
#
_entry.id   3e1781d7ed3826274ab826c246042e15
#
_cell.length_a   1.000
_cell.length_b   1.000
_cell.length_c   1.000
_cell.angle_alpha   90.00
_cell.angle_beta   90.00
_cell.angle_gamma   90.00
#
_symmetry.space_group_name_H-M   'P 1'
#
loop_
_entity.id
_entity.type
_entity.pdbx_description
1 polymer ?
#
loop_
_entity_poly.entity_id
_entity_poly.type
_entity_poly.pdbx_seq_one_letter_code
_entity_poly.pdbx_strand_id
1 'polypeptide(L)'
;MRILMLGNSFTSANNLPQLIAKRTGAEVVAHTRGGARLKEHLNPNTKMGAKTLAALKEEPWAYQKDCAKLVKLGLSYDEMYEQMHESYYEVAKENKALIADVGTAFYQNSSDTPIFADDGCHPSAVGSEIAADVISEIIRNNDRQLAANDGDEFCPRCDANLTLQKGYRNDLPYWVCKGCGEMLINPRVETDNEVAWICDQCEALLNEQDGFSENCDSWKCTECGFVNRIDTSMIYLSEAEYQMSLSNPYKGMTDEDVIELMSYEEIRNLDERENVVLVKMDGKNYVKKILSTYNESVYRYLICHPIAHMPQIFKVYRGDRYLVIIEEYIDGSSLSEHLKKGIFKPTEAVHIVRNLCCILNELHTLECPIIHRDIKPSNVMLTKSGEVVLLDMNVAKWYDSEEKEDTRLLGTKDYAAPEQVGYGMKASSNKTDIYAVGILLNVMLTGKFPKEKPAQGKLWDIVERCISLDANSRYRADELIERLDNYLGENTNAGKKDR
;
A
#
# COMPACT_ATOMS: atom_id res chain seq x y z
N MET A 1 -15.09 5.11 25.78
CA MET A 1 -13.68 5.21 25.32
C MET A 1 -13.46 4.23 24.18
N ARG A 2 -12.77 4.64 23.12
CA ARG A 2 -12.32 3.76 22.03
C ARG A 2 -10.81 3.62 22.11
N ILE A 3 -10.32 2.39 21.93
CA ILE A 3 -8.89 2.07 21.99
C ILE A 3 -8.51 1.47 20.65
N LEU A 4 -7.52 2.05 19.98
CA LEU A 4 -6.92 1.47 18.78
C LEU A 4 -5.66 0.71 19.17
N MET A 5 -5.62 -0.58 18.90
CA MET A 5 -4.44 -1.43 19.07
C MET A 5 -3.79 -1.68 17.72
N LEU A 6 -2.52 -1.37 17.62
CA LEU A 6 -1.69 -1.61 16.44
C LEU A 6 -0.62 -2.64 16.81
N GLY A 7 -0.32 -3.55 15.89
CA GLY A 7 0.71 -4.51 16.18
C GLY A 7 0.81 -5.68 15.21
N ASN A 8 1.50 -6.72 15.63
CA ASN A 8 1.72 -7.94 14.89
C ASN A 8 0.94 -9.13 15.50
N SER A 9 1.42 -10.34 15.30
CA SER A 9 0.83 -11.56 15.87
C SER A 9 0.80 -11.58 17.40
N PHE A 10 1.72 -10.88 18.07
CA PHE A 10 1.73 -10.79 19.54
C PHE A 10 0.55 -9.98 20.06
N THR A 11 0.23 -8.85 19.42
CA THR A 11 -0.90 -7.99 19.81
C THR A 11 -2.25 -8.69 19.64
N SER A 12 -2.37 -9.65 18.71
CA SER A 12 -3.60 -10.43 18.48
C SER A 12 -3.62 -11.77 19.20
N ALA A 13 -2.52 -12.18 19.86
CA ALA A 13 -2.45 -13.47 20.52
C ALA A 13 -3.47 -13.59 21.66
N ASN A 14 -4.03 -14.78 21.83
CA ASN A 14 -4.95 -15.16 22.91
C ASN A 14 -6.06 -14.13 23.21
N ASN A 15 -6.59 -13.47 22.18
CA ASN A 15 -7.66 -12.48 22.29
C ASN A 15 -7.29 -11.27 23.17
N LEU A 16 -6.02 -10.84 23.20
CA LEU A 16 -5.57 -9.68 23.99
C LEU A 16 -6.45 -8.42 23.79
N PRO A 17 -6.88 -8.03 22.57
CA PRO A 17 -7.78 -6.89 22.40
C PRO A 17 -9.11 -7.06 23.15
N GLN A 18 -9.69 -8.25 23.14
CA GLN A 18 -10.95 -8.55 23.83
C GLN A 18 -10.76 -8.57 25.36
N LEU A 19 -9.61 -9.01 25.86
CA LEU A 19 -9.28 -8.95 27.27
C LEU A 19 -9.20 -7.51 27.76
N ILE A 20 -8.56 -6.63 27.01
CA ILE A 20 -8.49 -5.19 27.32
C ILE A 20 -9.90 -4.58 27.28
N ALA A 21 -10.70 -4.85 26.25
CA ALA A 21 -12.09 -4.37 26.15
C ALA A 21 -12.90 -4.77 27.37
N LYS A 22 -12.81 -6.02 27.80
CA LYS A 22 -13.50 -6.55 28.98
C LYS A 22 -13.08 -5.85 30.27
N ARG A 23 -11.79 -5.52 30.43
CA ARG A 23 -11.25 -4.91 31.65
C ARG A 23 -11.51 -3.42 31.77
N THR A 24 -11.51 -2.73 30.64
CA THR A 24 -11.66 -1.26 30.59
C THR A 24 -13.09 -0.79 30.31
N GLY A 25 -13.95 -1.66 29.80
CA GLY A 25 -15.25 -1.29 29.25
C GLY A 25 -15.18 -0.51 27.95
N ALA A 26 -14.00 -0.40 27.33
CA ALA A 26 -13.78 0.35 26.11
C ALA A 26 -14.08 -0.49 24.86
N GLU A 27 -14.43 0.18 23.76
CA GLU A 27 -14.39 -0.40 22.43
C GLU A 27 -12.94 -0.52 21.97
N VAL A 28 -12.46 -1.72 21.69
CA VAL A 28 -11.08 -1.94 21.25
C VAL A 28 -11.07 -2.37 19.79
N VAL A 29 -10.44 -1.58 18.94
CA VAL A 29 -10.22 -1.85 17.52
C VAL A 29 -8.78 -2.28 17.32
N ALA A 30 -8.55 -3.52 16.86
CA ALA A 30 -7.22 -4.06 16.65
C ALA A 30 -6.85 -4.05 15.16
N HIS A 31 -5.77 -3.36 14.82
CA HIS A 31 -5.15 -3.41 13.50
C HIS A 31 -3.82 -4.16 13.60
N THR A 32 -3.86 -5.47 13.41
CA THR A 32 -2.70 -6.34 13.55
C THR A 32 -2.38 -7.04 12.23
N ARG A 33 -1.10 -7.24 11.96
CA ARG A 33 -0.60 -8.00 10.81
C ARG A 33 0.55 -8.88 11.23
N GLY A 34 0.45 -10.18 10.98
CA GLY A 34 1.52 -11.13 11.27
C GLY A 34 2.86 -10.69 10.65
N GLY A 35 3.92 -10.73 11.45
CA GLY A 35 5.27 -10.35 11.01
C GLY A 35 5.52 -8.86 10.78
N ALA A 36 4.56 -7.97 11.06
CA ALA A 36 4.78 -6.53 10.94
C ALA A 36 5.90 -6.05 11.88
N ARG A 37 6.78 -5.18 11.38
CA ARG A 37 7.86 -4.58 12.15
C ARG A 37 7.48 -3.15 12.55
N LEU A 38 8.00 -2.68 13.69
CA LEU A 38 7.75 -1.31 14.17
C LEU A 38 8.02 -0.25 13.09
N LYS A 39 9.11 -0.38 12.33
CA LYS A 39 9.44 0.53 11.23
C LYS A 39 8.37 0.59 10.12
N GLU A 40 7.57 -0.45 9.94
CA GLU A 40 6.48 -0.49 8.96
C GLU A 40 5.27 0.27 9.48
N HIS A 41 5.02 0.22 10.79
CA HIS A 41 4.03 1.03 11.48
C HIS A 41 4.44 2.50 11.57
N LEU A 42 5.73 2.82 11.57
CA LEU A 42 6.26 4.19 11.66
C LEU A 42 6.53 4.84 10.29
N ASN A 43 6.38 4.13 9.19
CA ASN A 43 6.60 4.69 7.86
C ASN A 43 5.38 5.47 7.37
N PRO A 44 5.43 6.82 7.32
CA PRO A 44 4.29 7.65 6.93
C PRO A 44 3.81 7.40 5.49
N ASN A 45 4.66 6.80 4.67
CA ASN A 45 4.36 6.50 3.26
C ASN A 45 3.64 5.16 3.06
N THR A 46 3.33 4.43 4.13
CA THR A 46 2.53 3.21 4.09
C THR A 46 1.15 3.45 4.69
N LYS A 47 0.10 2.76 4.19
CA LYS A 47 -1.24 2.81 4.79
C LYS A 47 -1.20 2.49 6.29
N MET A 48 -0.31 1.60 6.70
CA MET A 48 -0.12 1.20 8.09
C MET A 48 0.59 2.29 8.89
N GLY A 49 1.67 2.85 8.36
CA GLY A 49 2.44 3.87 9.05
C GLY A 49 1.73 5.22 9.18
N ALA A 50 0.96 5.63 8.17
CA ALA A 50 0.14 6.84 8.27
C ALA A 50 -0.92 6.73 9.39
N LYS A 51 -1.51 5.54 9.59
CA LYS A 51 -2.44 5.28 10.71
C LYS A 51 -1.71 5.17 12.06
N THR A 52 -0.50 4.67 12.08
CA THR A 52 0.28 4.44 13.31
C THR A 52 0.89 5.72 13.87
N LEU A 53 1.24 6.68 13.02
CA LEU A 53 1.73 7.99 13.49
C LEU A 53 0.62 8.81 14.18
N ALA A 54 -0.64 8.51 13.91
CA ALA A 54 -1.80 9.10 14.60
C ALA A 54 -2.19 8.34 15.87
N ALA A 55 -1.78 7.08 16.02
CA ALA A 55 -2.16 6.23 17.13
C ALA A 55 -0.92 5.65 17.80
N LEU A 56 -0.87 5.79 19.09
CA LEU A 56 0.11 5.33 20.08
C LEU A 56 1.07 4.22 19.65
N LYS A 57 2.34 4.47 19.88
CA LYS A 57 3.49 3.62 19.68
C LYS A 57 3.59 2.57 20.78
N GLU A 58 2.68 1.64 20.90
CA GLU A 58 2.82 0.60 21.90
C GLU A 58 2.53 -0.76 21.29
N GLU A 59 3.59 -1.53 21.09
CA GLU A 59 3.50 -2.97 20.97
C GLU A 59 3.80 -3.61 22.32
N PRO A 60 2.99 -4.55 22.80
CA PRO A 60 3.42 -5.45 23.86
C PRO A 60 4.55 -6.32 23.30
N TRP A 61 5.75 -6.08 23.75
CA TRP A 61 6.93 -6.83 23.33
C TRP A 61 7.02 -8.13 24.08
N ALA A 62 6.96 -9.23 23.34
CA ALA A 62 7.35 -10.50 23.92
C ALA A 62 8.87 -10.63 23.83
N TYR A 63 9.51 -10.63 24.98
CA TYR A 63 10.93 -10.99 25.09
C TYR A 63 11.08 -12.47 24.77
N GLN A 64 11.93 -12.79 23.81
CA GLN A 64 12.20 -14.16 23.41
C GLN A 64 13.19 -14.78 24.39
N LYS A 65 12.74 -15.62 25.30
CA LYS A 65 13.59 -16.26 26.30
C LYS A 65 14.33 -17.39 25.62
N ASP A 66 14.61 -18.03 24.93
CA ASP A 66 15.36 -19.16 24.34
C ASP A 66 15.38 -19.14 22.80
N CYS A 67 15.40 -17.95 22.22
CA CYS A 67 15.35 -17.83 20.78
C CYS A 67 16.72 -18.08 20.14
N ALA A 68 16.77 -18.93 19.13
CA ALA A 68 17.96 -19.17 18.30
C ALA A 68 18.56 -17.89 17.69
N LYS A 69 17.80 -16.78 17.65
CA LYS A 69 18.29 -15.47 17.22
C LYS A 69 19.12 -14.76 18.28
N LEU A 70 18.77 -14.87 19.57
CA LEU A 70 19.58 -14.29 20.65
C LEU A 70 20.97 -14.93 20.69
N VAL A 71 21.06 -16.26 20.57
CA VAL A 71 22.31 -16.97 20.45
C VAL A 71 23.17 -16.50 19.27
N LYS A 72 22.52 -16.22 18.11
CA LYS A 72 23.23 -15.69 16.93
C LYS A 72 23.69 -14.22 17.09
N LEU A 73 23.04 -13.47 17.95
CA LEU A 73 23.40 -12.08 18.25
C LEU A 73 24.39 -11.99 19.41
N GLY A 74 24.65 -13.10 20.12
CA GLY A 74 25.52 -13.14 21.29
C GLY A 74 24.95 -12.42 22.50
N LEU A 75 23.62 -12.26 22.58
CA LEU A 75 22.92 -11.59 23.66
C LEU A 75 22.27 -12.61 24.61
N SER A 76 22.36 -12.34 25.91
CA SER A 76 21.53 -13.01 26.92
C SER A 76 20.11 -12.41 26.91
N TYR A 77 19.20 -13.10 27.61
CA TYR A 77 17.82 -12.59 27.80
C TYR A 77 17.80 -11.28 28.59
N ASP A 78 18.66 -11.19 29.61
CA ASP A 78 18.77 -9.99 30.44
C ASP A 78 19.34 -8.81 29.67
N GLU A 79 20.43 -8.99 28.91
CA GLU A 79 21.00 -7.95 28.06
C GLU A 79 20.00 -7.46 26.97
N MET A 80 19.22 -8.37 26.40
CA MET A 80 18.18 -7.99 25.46
C MET A 80 17.09 -7.15 26.15
N TYR A 81 16.65 -7.57 27.34
CA TYR A 81 15.65 -6.84 28.12
C TYR A 81 16.12 -5.42 28.40
N GLU A 82 17.32 -5.27 28.96
CA GLU A 82 17.88 -3.95 29.32
C GLU A 82 17.96 -3.01 28.11
N GLN A 83 18.51 -3.48 26.99
CA GLN A 83 18.64 -2.65 25.78
C GLN A 83 17.28 -2.22 25.22
N MET A 84 16.31 -3.11 25.24
CA MET A 84 14.97 -2.80 24.75
C MET A 84 14.25 -1.85 25.70
N HIS A 85 14.28 -2.11 26.99
CA HIS A 85 13.67 -1.28 28.01
C HIS A 85 14.17 0.17 27.94
N GLU A 86 15.49 0.39 27.93
CA GLU A 86 16.08 1.73 27.79
C GLU A 86 15.61 2.43 26.51
N SER A 87 15.67 1.72 25.37
CA SER A 87 15.27 2.30 24.07
C SER A 87 13.81 2.72 24.03
N TYR A 88 12.90 1.97 24.66
CA TYR A 88 11.48 2.32 24.70
C TYR A 88 11.19 3.51 25.60
N TYR A 89 11.84 3.56 26.74
CA TYR A 89 11.68 4.68 27.67
C TYR A 89 12.24 5.98 27.09
N GLU A 90 13.37 5.93 26.37
CA GLU A 90 13.89 7.09 25.63
C GLU A 90 12.91 7.59 24.57
N VAL A 91 12.43 6.70 23.72
CA VAL A 91 11.48 7.05 22.65
C VAL A 91 10.17 7.59 23.22
N ALA A 92 9.64 6.98 24.26
CA ALA A 92 8.43 7.46 24.90
C ALA A 92 8.62 8.84 25.53
N LYS A 93 9.74 9.06 26.22
CA LYS A 93 10.08 10.37 26.81
C LYS A 93 10.23 11.46 25.75
N GLU A 94 10.93 11.18 24.65
CA GLU A 94 11.10 12.12 23.54
C GLU A 94 9.75 12.50 22.87
N ASN A 95 8.82 11.54 22.83
CA ASN A 95 7.52 11.74 22.18
C ASN A 95 6.39 12.05 23.19
N LYS A 96 6.71 12.24 24.48
CA LYS A 96 5.75 12.45 25.57
C LYS A 96 4.62 11.40 25.60
N ALA A 97 4.97 10.15 25.28
CA ALA A 97 4.03 9.04 25.22
C ALA A 97 3.96 8.30 26.56
N LEU A 98 2.78 7.76 26.88
CA LEU A 98 2.63 6.83 28.01
C LEU A 98 3.21 5.46 27.64
N ILE A 99 3.84 4.81 28.60
CA ILE A 99 4.32 3.45 28.44
C ILE A 99 3.46 2.50 29.24
N ALA A 100 2.93 1.46 28.59
CA ALA A 100 2.44 0.25 29.24
C ALA A 100 3.56 -0.78 29.23
N ASP A 101 4.32 -0.85 30.31
CA ASP A 101 5.56 -1.63 30.38
C ASP A 101 5.30 -3.13 30.54
N VAL A 102 4.70 -3.72 29.50
CA VAL A 102 4.44 -5.16 29.40
C VAL A 102 5.75 -5.94 29.40
N GLY A 103 6.82 -5.36 28.83
CA GLY A 103 8.13 -5.98 28.78
C GLY A 103 8.70 -6.27 30.17
N THR A 104 8.68 -5.30 31.07
CA THR A 104 9.10 -5.49 32.46
C THR A 104 8.22 -6.52 33.18
N ALA A 105 6.91 -6.47 32.99
CA ALA A 105 6.00 -7.45 33.58
C ALA A 105 6.29 -8.88 33.10
N PHE A 106 6.62 -9.06 31.83
CA PHE A 106 7.03 -10.36 31.27
C PHE A 106 8.38 -10.79 31.85
N TYR A 107 9.37 -9.90 31.89
CA TYR A 107 10.68 -10.19 32.43
C TYR A 107 10.60 -10.69 33.88
N GLN A 108 9.83 -9.97 34.74
CA GLN A 108 9.67 -10.32 36.17
C GLN A 108 8.93 -11.65 36.39
N ASN A 109 8.02 -12.03 35.49
CA ASN A 109 7.22 -13.24 35.62
C ASN A 109 7.79 -14.43 34.82
N SER A 110 8.91 -14.26 34.10
CA SER A 110 9.44 -15.26 33.18
C SER A 110 10.04 -16.50 33.83
N SER A 111 10.38 -16.44 35.11
CA SER A 111 11.03 -17.56 35.83
C SER A 111 10.03 -18.60 36.33
N ASP A 112 8.86 -18.22 36.78
CA ASP A 112 7.94 -19.06 37.53
C ASP A 112 6.62 -19.34 36.81
N THR A 113 6.33 -18.64 35.73
CA THR A 113 5.05 -18.70 35.01
C THR A 113 5.29 -18.95 33.53
N PRO A 114 4.54 -19.87 32.86
CA PRO A 114 4.66 -20.09 31.44
C PRO A 114 4.00 -18.94 30.63
N ILE A 115 4.65 -17.80 30.62
CA ILE A 115 4.15 -16.56 29.94
C ILE A 115 4.29 -16.61 28.43
N PHE A 116 5.17 -17.50 27.91
CA PHE A 116 5.32 -17.74 26.48
C PHE A 116 4.62 -19.05 26.07
N ALA A 117 4.14 -19.10 24.84
CA ALA A 117 3.67 -20.31 24.19
C ALA A 117 4.83 -21.28 23.91
N ASP A 118 4.52 -22.51 23.45
CA ASP A 118 5.52 -23.55 23.17
C ASP A 118 6.61 -23.14 22.17
N ASP A 119 6.36 -22.12 21.36
CA ASP A 119 7.34 -21.57 20.42
C ASP A 119 8.38 -20.66 21.06
N GLY A 120 8.26 -20.39 22.38
CA GLY A 120 9.15 -19.52 23.15
C GLY A 120 9.15 -18.06 22.71
N CYS A 121 8.18 -17.66 21.88
CA CYS A 121 8.15 -16.35 21.24
C CYS A 121 6.83 -15.62 21.48
N HIS A 122 5.69 -16.24 21.17
CA HIS A 122 4.38 -15.64 21.36
C HIS A 122 3.94 -15.73 22.83
N PRO A 123 3.15 -14.75 23.32
CA PRO A 123 2.60 -14.84 24.65
C PRO A 123 1.63 -16.02 24.75
N SER A 124 1.71 -16.76 25.86
CA SER A 124 0.70 -17.74 26.24
C SER A 124 -0.63 -17.05 26.61
N ALA A 125 -1.65 -17.84 26.96
CA ALA A 125 -2.87 -17.27 27.53
C ALA A 125 -2.59 -16.46 28.79
N VAL A 126 -1.68 -16.96 29.67
CA VAL A 126 -1.26 -16.27 30.89
C VAL A 126 -0.49 -14.99 30.55
N GLY A 127 0.43 -15.04 29.61
CA GLY A 127 1.15 -13.84 29.15
C GLY A 127 0.22 -12.77 28.60
N SER A 128 -0.80 -13.17 27.85
CA SER A 128 -1.81 -12.23 27.33
C SER A 128 -2.68 -11.61 28.44
N GLU A 129 -2.97 -12.34 29.50
CA GLU A 129 -3.66 -11.80 30.68
C GLU A 129 -2.78 -10.77 31.41
N ILE A 130 -1.48 -11.05 31.62
CA ILE A 130 -0.54 -10.09 32.22
C ILE A 130 -0.44 -8.82 31.36
N ALA A 131 -0.29 -8.95 30.05
CA ALA A 131 -0.25 -7.81 29.13
C ALA A 131 -1.53 -6.96 29.23
N ALA A 132 -2.71 -7.62 29.28
CA ALA A 132 -3.99 -6.92 29.42
C ALA A 132 -4.12 -6.19 30.75
N ASP A 133 -3.60 -6.73 31.84
CA ASP A 133 -3.62 -6.06 33.15
C ASP A 133 -2.77 -4.77 33.13
N VAL A 134 -1.53 -4.85 32.66
CA VAL A 134 -0.60 -3.71 32.58
C VAL A 134 -1.18 -2.59 31.72
N ILE A 135 -1.65 -2.92 30.51
CA ILE A 135 -2.21 -1.94 29.59
C ILE A 135 -3.49 -1.30 30.18
N SER A 136 -4.37 -2.11 30.76
CA SER A 136 -5.63 -1.62 31.32
C SER A 136 -5.41 -0.74 32.56
N GLU A 137 -4.36 -0.99 33.33
CA GLU A 137 -4.00 -0.16 34.49
C GLU A 137 -3.54 1.24 34.06
N ILE A 138 -2.67 1.33 33.06
CA ILE A 138 -2.22 2.62 32.52
C ILE A 138 -3.38 3.42 31.94
N ILE A 139 -4.27 2.77 31.20
CA ILE A 139 -5.47 3.42 30.64
C ILE A 139 -6.34 3.99 31.77
N ARG A 140 -6.64 3.18 32.81
CA ARG A 140 -7.46 3.63 33.95
C ARG A 140 -6.81 4.74 34.77
N ASN A 141 -5.50 4.70 34.94
CA ASN A 141 -4.78 5.73 35.67
C ASN A 141 -4.74 7.03 34.90
N ASN A 142 -4.59 7.00 33.60
CA ASN A 142 -4.66 8.18 32.74
C ASN A 142 -6.06 8.81 32.75
N ASP A 143 -7.11 8.00 32.67
CA ASP A 143 -8.50 8.47 32.81
C ASP A 143 -8.77 9.14 34.17
N ARG A 144 -8.17 8.60 35.26
CA ARG A 144 -8.28 9.22 36.60
C ARG A 144 -7.52 10.54 36.71
N GLN A 145 -6.36 10.67 36.05
CA GLN A 145 -5.61 11.94 36.03
C GLN A 145 -6.33 13.01 35.19
N LEU A 146 -6.96 12.63 34.08
CA LEU A 146 -7.80 13.55 33.30
C LEU A 146 -9.06 13.99 34.04
N ALA A 147 -9.57 13.18 34.97
CA ALA A 147 -10.73 13.52 35.83
C ALA A 147 -10.37 14.37 37.08
N ALA A 148 -9.08 14.47 37.42
CA ALA A 148 -8.61 15.12 38.65
C ALA A 148 -8.16 16.60 38.49
N ASN A 149 -8.06 17.11 37.26
CA ASN A 149 -7.66 18.50 37.01
C ASN A 149 -8.91 19.38 36.85
N ASP A 150 -9.33 19.96 37.92
CA ASP A 150 -10.36 21.00 37.97
C ASP A 150 -9.76 22.30 37.38
N GLY A 151 -10.06 22.60 36.12
CA GLY A 151 -9.89 23.93 35.54
C GLY A 151 -9.17 24.09 34.21
N ASP A 152 -8.10 23.36 33.95
CA ASP A 152 -7.34 23.51 32.69
C ASP A 152 -7.45 22.27 31.79
N GLU A 153 -7.88 22.47 30.56
CA GLU A 153 -7.92 21.42 29.54
C GLU A 153 -6.79 21.59 28.53
N PHE A 154 -6.15 20.48 28.14
CA PHE A 154 -4.99 20.49 27.26
C PHE A 154 -5.26 19.67 25.98
N CYS A 155 -4.71 20.12 24.85
CA CYS A 155 -4.76 19.41 23.61
C CYS A 155 -3.98 18.09 23.70
N PRO A 156 -4.61 16.93 23.44
CA PRO A 156 -3.94 15.64 23.55
C PRO A 156 -2.84 15.43 22.49
N ARG A 157 -2.83 16.24 21.44
CA ARG A 157 -1.83 16.15 20.38
C ARG A 157 -0.58 17.00 20.60
N CYS A 158 -0.73 18.23 21.10
CA CYS A 158 0.38 19.16 21.19
C CYS A 158 0.59 19.76 22.60
N ASP A 159 -0.21 19.32 23.59
CA ASP A 159 -0.14 19.75 25.00
C ASP A 159 -0.42 21.26 25.21
N ALA A 160 -0.96 21.93 24.19
CA ALA A 160 -1.37 23.31 24.30
C ALA A 160 -2.57 23.44 25.26
N ASN A 161 -2.51 24.39 26.21
CA ASN A 161 -3.64 24.66 27.10
C ASN A 161 -4.82 25.23 26.29
N LEU A 162 -5.92 24.50 26.21
CA LEU A 162 -7.12 24.87 25.47
C LEU A 162 -7.87 26.03 26.15
N THR A 163 -7.89 26.05 27.49
CA THR A 163 -8.62 27.06 28.25
C THR A 163 -8.09 28.49 28.06
N LEU A 164 -6.81 28.59 27.64
CA LEU A 164 -6.19 29.88 27.30
C LEU A 164 -6.45 30.31 25.84
N GLN A 165 -7.04 29.44 25.00
CA GLN A 165 -7.31 29.78 23.62
C GLN A 165 -8.57 30.65 23.50
N LYS A 166 -8.44 31.75 22.79
CA LYS A 166 -9.54 32.69 22.59
C LYS A 166 -10.77 32.00 21.99
N GLY A 167 -11.91 32.05 22.71
CA GLY A 167 -13.18 31.47 22.30
C GLY A 167 -13.38 30.01 22.76
N TYR A 168 -12.41 29.39 23.41
CA TYR A 168 -12.60 28.07 23.98
C TYR A 168 -13.62 28.09 25.13
N ARG A 169 -14.51 27.12 25.12
CA ARG A 169 -15.44 26.81 26.20
C ARG A 169 -15.57 25.31 26.35
N ASN A 170 -15.65 24.81 27.56
CA ASN A 170 -15.76 23.38 27.87
C ASN A 170 -17.15 22.77 27.61
N ASP A 171 -18.12 23.59 27.21
CA ASP A 171 -19.46 23.20 26.80
C ASP A 171 -19.60 23.09 25.27
N LEU A 172 -18.55 23.41 24.52
CA LEU A 172 -18.54 23.23 23.05
C LEU A 172 -18.46 21.75 22.70
N PRO A 173 -19.23 21.29 21.73
CA PRO A 173 -19.19 19.90 21.28
C PRO A 173 -17.84 19.49 20.64
N TYR A 174 -17.12 20.45 20.09
CA TYR A 174 -15.77 20.27 19.53
C TYR A 174 -14.98 21.58 19.60
N TRP A 175 -13.66 21.48 19.44
CA TRP A 175 -12.74 22.61 19.38
C TRP A 175 -11.57 22.34 18.45
N VAL A 176 -11.21 23.30 17.61
CA VAL A 176 -9.98 23.22 16.80
C VAL A 176 -8.84 23.85 17.62
N CYS A 177 -7.87 23.04 17.99
CA CYS A 177 -6.72 23.51 18.76
C CYS A 177 -5.90 24.53 17.98
N LYS A 178 -5.80 25.75 18.49
CA LYS A 178 -5.02 26.83 17.85
C LYS A 178 -3.51 26.58 17.83
N GLY A 179 -3.02 25.59 18.59
CA GLY A 179 -1.60 25.21 18.63
C GLY A 179 -1.19 24.25 17.51
N CYS A 180 -2.07 23.33 17.11
CA CYS A 180 -1.74 22.31 16.14
C CYS A 180 -2.79 22.06 15.03
N GLY A 181 -3.93 22.76 15.07
CA GLY A 181 -5.02 22.58 14.10
C GLY A 181 -5.83 21.27 14.28
N GLU A 182 -5.62 20.52 15.36
CA GLU A 182 -6.37 19.29 15.62
C GLU A 182 -7.78 19.60 16.08
N MET A 183 -8.78 18.95 15.47
CA MET A 183 -10.16 19.01 15.92
C MET A 183 -10.38 18.04 17.08
N LEU A 184 -10.79 18.56 18.21
CA LEU A 184 -11.05 17.82 19.45
C LEU A 184 -12.55 17.72 19.68
N ILE A 185 -13.05 16.49 19.82
CA ILE A 185 -14.46 16.23 20.14
C ILE A 185 -14.61 16.20 21.67
N ASN A 186 -15.62 16.90 22.19
CA ASN A 186 -15.94 16.87 23.61
C ASN A 186 -16.92 15.73 23.95
N PRO A 187 -16.46 14.61 24.56
CA PRO A 187 -17.32 13.47 24.83
C PRO A 187 -18.36 13.73 25.95
N ARG A 188 -18.28 14.89 26.62
CA ARG A 188 -19.19 15.27 27.71
C ARG A 188 -20.42 16.03 27.22
N VAL A 189 -20.39 16.49 25.99
CA VAL A 189 -21.51 17.21 25.38
C VAL A 189 -22.23 16.24 24.45
N GLU A 190 -23.46 15.84 24.81
CA GLU A 190 -24.35 15.12 23.92
C GLU A 190 -24.69 16.07 22.77
N THR A 191 -24.16 15.79 21.58
CA THR A 191 -24.61 16.45 20.37
C THR A 191 -25.82 15.69 19.87
N ASP A 192 -26.96 16.33 19.77
CA ASP A 192 -28.06 15.90 18.93
C ASP A 192 -27.52 15.90 17.50
N ASN A 193 -26.99 14.81 17.01
CA ASN A 193 -26.52 14.48 15.64
C ASN A 193 -26.34 15.65 14.63
N GLU A 194 -26.07 16.86 15.08
CA GLU A 194 -25.86 18.01 14.23
C GLU A 194 -24.43 18.04 13.68
N VAL A 195 -24.32 18.10 12.39
CA VAL A 195 -23.05 18.23 11.68
C VAL A 195 -22.47 19.62 11.91
N ALA A 196 -21.21 19.67 12.34
CA ALA A 196 -20.47 20.91 12.45
C ALA A 196 -19.89 21.34 11.11
N TRP A 197 -20.40 22.42 10.56
CA TRP A 197 -19.87 23.04 9.37
C TRP A 197 -18.84 24.12 9.74
N ILE A 198 -17.63 24.01 9.26
CA ILE A 198 -16.50 24.89 9.58
C ILE A 198 -16.02 25.57 8.33
N CYS A 199 -15.72 26.87 8.42
CA CYS A 199 -15.18 27.62 7.30
C CYS A 199 -13.75 27.13 6.93
N ASP A 200 -13.53 26.74 5.69
CA ASP A 200 -12.26 26.22 5.18
C ASP A 200 -11.10 27.21 5.27
N GLN A 201 -11.41 28.53 5.40
CA GLN A 201 -10.38 29.57 5.44
C GLN A 201 -10.08 30.11 6.83
N CYS A 202 -11.09 30.34 7.68
CA CYS A 202 -10.91 30.99 8.98
C CYS A 202 -11.31 30.12 10.16
N GLU A 203 -11.74 28.87 9.92
CA GLU A 203 -12.17 27.88 10.91
C GLU A 203 -13.38 28.33 11.76
N ALA A 204 -14.10 29.38 11.35
CA ALA A 204 -15.33 29.80 12.02
C ALA A 204 -16.43 28.76 11.83
N LEU A 205 -17.24 28.55 12.86
CA LEU A 205 -18.40 27.66 12.80
C LEU A 205 -19.51 28.29 11.99
N LEU A 206 -19.86 27.68 10.86
CA LEU A 206 -20.87 28.18 9.95
C LEU A 206 -22.29 28.03 10.52
N ASN A 207 -22.51 26.96 11.32
CA ASN A 207 -23.80 26.70 11.98
C ASN A 207 -24.27 27.85 12.89
N GLU A 208 -23.34 28.60 13.45
CA GLU A 208 -23.65 29.76 14.34
C GLU A 208 -23.89 31.05 13.54
N GLN A 209 -23.75 31.04 12.22
CA GLN A 209 -23.92 32.22 11.40
C GLN A 209 -25.39 32.41 11.02
N ASP A 210 -25.91 33.63 11.20
CA ASP A 210 -27.31 33.96 10.87
C ASP A 210 -27.68 33.62 9.43
N GLY A 211 -28.69 32.75 9.29
CA GLY A 211 -29.20 32.31 8.00
C GLY A 211 -28.46 31.13 7.37
N PHE A 212 -27.47 30.54 8.04
CA PHE A 212 -26.85 29.31 7.55
C PHE A 212 -27.87 28.17 7.46
N SER A 213 -27.78 27.39 6.38
CA SER A 213 -28.59 26.19 6.19
C SER A 213 -27.78 25.14 5.43
N GLU A 214 -27.86 23.89 5.86
CA GLU A 214 -27.27 22.74 5.16
C GLU A 214 -27.90 22.43 3.80
N ASN A 215 -29.05 23.03 3.52
CA ASN A 215 -29.77 22.83 2.26
C ASN A 215 -29.30 23.78 1.14
N CYS A 216 -28.23 24.55 1.36
CA CYS A 216 -27.64 25.37 0.31
C CYS A 216 -26.38 24.71 -0.26
N ASP A 217 -26.12 24.86 -1.58
CA ASP A 217 -24.93 24.32 -2.22
C ASP A 217 -23.63 25.02 -1.81
N SER A 218 -23.74 26.23 -1.25
CA SER A 218 -22.59 27.00 -0.80
C SER A 218 -23.00 28.05 0.24
N TRP A 219 -22.06 28.40 1.12
CA TRP A 219 -22.24 29.43 2.14
C TRP A 219 -21.07 30.40 2.18
N LYS A 220 -21.36 31.70 2.17
CA LYS A 220 -20.35 32.74 2.34
C LYS A 220 -20.16 33.02 3.82
N CYS A 221 -19.00 32.66 4.35
CA CYS A 221 -18.65 32.91 5.76
C CYS A 221 -18.81 34.41 6.12
N THR A 222 -19.57 34.69 7.16
CA THR A 222 -19.82 36.07 7.60
C THR A 222 -18.58 36.71 8.25
N GLU A 223 -17.62 35.89 8.74
CA GLU A 223 -16.42 36.39 9.40
C GLU A 223 -15.30 36.76 8.44
N CYS A 224 -15.04 35.94 7.39
CA CYS A 224 -13.92 36.15 6.48
C CYS A 224 -14.31 36.39 5.02
N GLY A 225 -15.61 36.17 4.68
CA GLY A 225 -16.11 36.34 3.33
C GLY A 225 -15.80 35.19 2.35
N PHE A 226 -15.13 34.13 2.81
CA PHE A 226 -14.86 32.95 1.98
C PHE A 226 -16.16 32.20 1.64
N VAL A 227 -16.24 31.66 0.41
CA VAL A 227 -17.40 30.88 -0.03
C VAL A 227 -17.07 29.41 0.16
N ASN A 228 -17.70 28.78 1.16
CA ASN A 228 -17.59 27.36 1.44
C ASN A 228 -18.60 26.57 0.61
N ARG A 229 -18.21 25.41 0.11
CA ARG A 229 -19.13 24.46 -0.50
C ARG A 229 -19.82 23.67 0.60
N ILE A 230 -21.15 23.62 0.58
CA ILE A 230 -21.95 22.82 1.50
C ILE A 230 -22.40 21.57 0.74
N ASP A 231 -21.88 20.43 1.12
CA ASP A 231 -22.12 19.15 0.44
C ASP A 231 -22.45 18.07 1.47
N THR A 232 -23.75 17.87 1.70
CA THR A 232 -24.25 16.89 2.68
C THR A 232 -23.87 15.45 2.35
N SER A 233 -23.53 15.15 1.09
CA SER A 233 -23.06 13.82 0.70
C SER A 233 -21.66 13.48 1.26
N MET A 234 -20.95 14.48 1.77
CA MET A 234 -19.64 14.34 2.40
C MET A 234 -19.70 14.18 3.93
N ILE A 235 -20.90 14.10 4.51
CA ILE A 235 -21.12 13.90 5.93
C ILE A 235 -21.07 12.40 6.23
N TYR A 236 -20.23 12.00 7.16
CA TYR A 236 -20.10 10.63 7.63
C TYR A 236 -20.43 10.54 9.11
N LEU A 237 -21.35 9.62 9.49
CA LEU A 237 -21.79 9.44 10.88
C LEU A 237 -20.71 8.85 11.78
N SER A 238 -19.62 8.32 11.19
CA SER A 238 -18.49 7.74 11.93
C SER A 238 -17.21 7.74 11.11
N GLU A 239 -16.06 7.69 11.79
CA GLU A 239 -14.75 7.49 11.16
C GLU A 239 -14.73 6.19 10.34
N ALA A 240 -15.41 5.15 10.80
CA ALA A 240 -15.53 3.88 10.07
C ALA A 240 -16.25 4.07 8.73
N GLU A 241 -17.34 4.81 8.70
CA GLU A 241 -18.09 5.14 7.48
C GLU A 241 -17.24 6.00 6.53
N TYR A 242 -16.52 7.00 7.05
CA TYR A 242 -15.56 7.79 6.28
C TYR A 242 -14.47 6.91 5.66
N GLN A 243 -13.87 6.00 6.43
CA GLN A 243 -12.86 5.08 5.92
C GLN A 243 -13.44 4.10 4.89
N MET A 244 -14.67 3.61 5.09
CA MET A 244 -15.38 2.81 4.09
C MET A 244 -15.62 3.61 2.81
N SER A 245 -16.05 4.86 2.92
CA SER A 245 -16.21 5.77 1.77
C SER A 245 -14.89 5.99 1.03
N LEU A 246 -13.77 6.17 1.74
CA LEU A 246 -12.44 6.30 1.12
C LEU A 246 -11.97 5.02 0.41
N SER A 247 -12.40 3.86 0.88
CA SER A 247 -12.09 2.56 0.30
C SER A 247 -13.09 2.11 -0.78
N ASN A 248 -14.24 2.80 -0.92
CA ASN A 248 -15.23 2.48 -1.93
C ASN A 248 -14.68 2.80 -3.33
N PRO A 249 -14.45 1.80 -4.19
CA PRO A 249 -13.90 2.02 -5.53
C PRO A 249 -14.88 2.67 -6.51
N TYR A 250 -16.17 2.67 -6.18
CA TYR A 250 -17.26 3.19 -7.04
C TYR A 250 -17.67 4.62 -6.68
N LYS A 251 -17.11 5.19 -5.61
CA LYS A 251 -17.41 6.57 -5.21
C LYS A 251 -17.03 7.54 -6.32
N GLY A 252 -17.94 8.47 -6.65
CA GLY A 252 -17.79 9.47 -7.70
C GLY A 252 -18.10 8.96 -9.11
N MET A 253 -18.53 7.71 -9.26
CA MET A 253 -19.11 7.20 -10.52
C MET A 253 -20.57 7.60 -10.63
N THR A 254 -21.09 7.64 -11.87
CA THR A 254 -22.52 7.82 -12.11
C THR A 254 -23.30 6.57 -11.71
N ASP A 255 -24.57 6.72 -11.37
CA ASP A 255 -25.44 5.56 -11.06
C ASP A 255 -25.51 4.57 -12.22
N GLU A 256 -25.49 5.07 -13.46
CA GLU A 256 -25.48 4.24 -14.67
C GLU A 256 -24.23 3.38 -14.77
N ASP A 257 -23.04 3.96 -14.49
CA ASP A 257 -21.77 3.23 -14.47
C ASP A 257 -21.77 2.15 -13.40
N VAL A 258 -22.28 2.47 -12.20
CA VAL A 258 -22.36 1.50 -11.09
C VAL A 258 -23.32 0.37 -11.43
N ILE A 259 -24.49 0.66 -11.99
CA ILE A 259 -25.46 -0.35 -12.42
C ILE A 259 -24.84 -1.26 -13.49
N GLU A 260 -24.16 -0.68 -14.49
CA GLU A 260 -23.46 -1.47 -15.52
C GLU A 260 -22.39 -2.37 -14.90
N LEU A 261 -21.57 -1.85 -13.98
CA LEU A 261 -20.55 -2.65 -13.27
C LEU A 261 -21.15 -3.77 -12.43
N MET A 262 -22.30 -3.56 -11.79
CA MET A 262 -23.00 -4.57 -11.00
C MET A 262 -23.65 -5.67 -11.87
N SER A 263 -23.79 -5.46 -13.18
CA SER A 263 -24.26 -6.48 -14.10
C SER A 263 -23.23 -7.56 -14.41
N TYR A 264 -21.95 -7.32 -14.08
CA TYR A 264 -20.89 -8.31 -14.17
C TYR A 264 -20.89 -9.24 -12.97
N GLU A 265 -21.23 -10.51 -13.17
CA GLU A 265 -21.19 -11.55 -12.13
C GLU A 265 -19.74 -11.85 -11.72
N GLU A 266 -19.39 -11.65 -10.45
CA GLU A 266 -18.07 -12.00 -9.92
C GLU A 266 -17.93 -13.50 -9.73
N ILE A 267 -16.92 -14.10 -10.37
CA ILE A 267 -16.67 -15.53 -10.36
C ILE A 267 -15.62 -15.89 -9.30
N ARG A 268 -14.48 -15.22 -9.30
CA ARG A 268 -13.38 -15.43 -8.36
C ARG A 268 -12.34 -14.32 -8.42
N ASN A 269 -11.65 -14.09 -7.33
CA ASN A 269 -10.47 -13.23 -7.29
C ASN A 269 -9.29 -13.86 -8.04
N LEU A 270 -8.54 -13.04 -8.76
CA LEU A 270 -7.35 -13.42 -9.49
C LEU A 270 -6.07 -12.97 -8.77
N ASP A 271 -6.18 -12.09 -7.79
CA ASP A 271 -5.08 -11.63 -6.95
C ASP A 271 -5.43 -11.72 -5.45
N GLU A 272 -4.39 -11.68 -4.59
CA GLU A 272 -4.55 -11.74 -3.13
C GLU A 272 -5.18 -10.45 -2.53
N ARG A 273 -5.23 -9.37 -3.30
CA ARG A 273 -5.70 -8.05 -2.85
C ARG A 273 -7.16 -7.78 -3.22
N GLU A 274 -7.80 -8.74 -3.90
CA GLU A 274 -9.18 -8.63 -4.39
C GLU A 274 -9.42 -7.44 -5.34
N ASN A 275 -8.36 -6.94 -5.96
CA ASN A 275 -8.43 -5.82 -6.90
C ASN A 275 -8.52 -6.28 -8.37
N VAL A 276 -8.29 -7.57 -8.62
CA VAL A 276 -8.38 -8.19 -9.95
C VAL A 276 -9.33 -9.37 -9.86
N VAL A 277 -10.49 -9.25 -10.48
CA VAL A 277 -11.59 -10.22 -10.35
C VAL A 277 -11.96 -10.76 -11.72
N LEU A 278 -12.06 -12.09 -11.82
CA LEU A 278 -12.71 -12.73 -12.97
C LEU A 278 -14.20 -12.49 -12.87
N VAL A 279 -14.77 -11.87 -13.88
CA VAL A 279 -16.20 -11.58 -13.96
C VAL A 279 -16.80 -12.14 -15.22
N LYS A 280 -18.13 -12.30 -15.22
CA LYS A 280 -18.88 -12.84 -16.36
C LYS A 280 -20.05 -11.92 -16.71
N MET A 281 -20.26 -11.69 -18.01
CA MET A 281 -21.41 -10.99 -18.54
C MET A 281 -21.79 -11.62 -19.87
N ASP A 282 -23.07 -11.88 -20.11
CA ASP A 282 -23.59 -12.49 -21.34
C ASP A 282 -22.86 -13.78 -21.78
N GLY A 283 -22.49 -14.61 -20.80
CA GLY A 283 -21.79 -15.87 -21.04
C GLY A 283 -20.29 -15.75 -21.32
N LYS A 284 -19.75 -14.54 -21.46
CA LYS A 284 -18.29 -14.30 -21.65
C LYS A 284 -17.60 -13.93 -20.37
N ASN A 285 -16.34 -14.33 -20.27
CA ASN A 285 -15.45 -13.99 -19.17
C ASN A 285 -14.67 -12.71 -19.45
N TYR A 286 -14.52 -11.89 -18.44
CA TYR A 286 -13.75 -10.64 -18.45
C TYR A 286 -12.92 -10.55 -17.18
N VAL A 287 -12.01 -9.60 -17.14
CA VAL A 287 -11.28 -9.22 -15.93
C VAL A 287 -11.71 -7.82 -15.54
N LYS A 288 -12.22 -7.69 -14.30
CA LYS A 288 -12.46 -6.41 -13.65
C LYS A 288 -11.24 -6.07 -12.80
N LYS A 289 -10.65 -4.89 -13.01
CA LYS A 289 -9.54 -4.37 -12.20
C LYS A 289 -9.95 -3.07 -11.51
N ILE A 290 -9.57 -2.93 -10.25
CA ILE A 290 -9.76 -1.73 -9.43
C ILE A 290 -8.39 -1.11 -9.20
N LEU A 291 -8.11 0.02 -9.83
CA LEU A 291 -6.80 0.63 -9.87
C LEU A 291 -6.76 1.89 -9.01
N SER A 292 -5.84 1.93 -8.05
CA SER A 292 -5.52 3.14 -7.26
C SER A 292 -4.36 3.95 -7.83
N THR A 293 -3.60 3.35 -8.74
CA THR A 293 -2.53 4.00 -9.51
C THR A 293 -2.77 3.68 -10.97
N TYR A 294 -2.90 4.68 -11.80
CA TYR A 294 -3.25 4.52 -13.21
C TYR A 294 -2.93 5.78 -14.02
N ASN A 295 -2.88 5.60 -15.34
CA ASN A 295 -2.94 6.68 -16.30
C ASN A 295 -4.21 6.50 -17.15
N GLU A 296 -5.25 7.23 -16.82
CA GLU A 296 -6.56 7.10 -17.47
C GLU A 296 -6.48 7.34 -18.98
N SER A 297 -5.68 8.31 -19.43
CA SER A 297 -5.57 8.64 -20.85
C SER A 297 -4.98 7.49 -21.68
N VAL A 298 -4.05 6.70 -21.09
CA VAL A 298 -3.52 5.49 -21.73
C VAL A 298 -4.62 4.44 -21.88
N TYR A 299 -5.39 4.16 -20.82
CA TYR A 299 -6.49 3.20 -20.91
C TYR A 299 -7.56 3.60 -21.91
N ARG A 300 -7.97 4.88 -21.93
CA ARG A 300 -8.94 5.39 -22.89
C ARG A 300 -8.44 5.32 -24.34
N TYR A 301 -7.16 5.56 -24.56
CA TYR A 301 -6.54 5.38 -25.87
C TYR A 301 -6.61 3.92 -26.33
N LEU A 302 -6.28 2.97 -25.46
CA LEU A 302 -6.26 1.53 -25.76
C LEU A 302 -7.66 0.96 -26.06
N ILE A 303 -8.75 1.56 -25.60
CA ILE A 303 -10.10 1.18 -26.02
C ILE A 303 -10.27 1.34 -27.54
N CYS A 304 -9.81 2.46 -28.08
CA CYS A 304 -9.95 2.78 -29.50
C CYS A 304 -8.82 2.21 -30.37
N HIS A 305 -7.66 1.92 -29.75
CA HIS A 305 -6.45 1.46 -30.44
C HIS A 305 -5.91 0.21 -29.74
N PRO A 306 -6.56 -0.93 -29.85
CA PRO A 306 -6.10 -2.17 -29.23
C PRO A 306 -4.76 -2.59 -29.83
N ILE A 307 -3.85 -3.00 -28.96
CA ILE A 307 -2.51 -3.50 -29.32
C ILE A 307 -2.57 -5.02 -29.41
N ALA A 308 -1.97 -5.58 -30.48
CA ALA A 308 -1.93 -7.01 -30.66
C ALA A 308 -1.20 -7.70 -29.49
N HIS A 309 -1.71 -8.84 -29.04
CA HIS A 309 -1.15 -9.59 -27.91
C HIS A 309 -1.13 -8.81 -26.56
N MET A 310 -2.07 -7.90 -26.40
CA MET A 310 -2.44 -7.29 -25.12
C MET A 310 -3.95 -7.50 -24.89
N PRO A 311 -4.42 -7.58 -23.64
CA PRO A 311 -5.85 -7.67 -23.37
C PRO A 311 -6.59 -6.48 -23.96
N GLN A 312 -7.68 -6.74 -24.69
CA GLN A 312 -8.54 -5.65 -25.14
C GLN A 312 -9.21 -4.97 -23.95
N ILE A 313 -9.13 -3.65 -23.90
CA ILE A 313 -9.85 -2.84 -22.91
C ILE A 313 -11.25 -2.56 -23.45
N PHE A 314 -12.29 -2.95 -22.72
CA PHE A 314 -13.68 -2.76 -23.15
C PHE A 314 -14.31 -1.52 -22.52
N LYS A 315 -14.06 -1.31 -21.22
CA LYS A 315 -14.66 -0.23 -20.45
C LYS A 315 -13.68 0.36 -19.45
N VAL A 316 -13.84 1.64 -19.19
CA VAL A 316 -13.09 2.40 -18.20
C VAL A 316 -14.06 3.30 -17.46
N TYR A 317 -14.20 3.11 -16.15
CA TYR A 317 -15.06 3.87 -15.26
C TYR A 317 -14.22 4.67 -14.29
N ARG A 318 -14.49 5.95 -14.20
CA ARG A 318 -13.75 6.89 -13.36
C ARG A 318 -14.51 7.17 -12.07
N GLY A 319 -13.92 6.78 -10.93
CA GLY A 319 -14.35 7.22 -9.62
C GLY A 319 -13.46 8.33 -9.06
N ASP A 320 -13.74 8.80 -7.86
CA ASP A 320 -12.98 9.88 -7.20
C ASP A 320 -11.50 9.51 -7.03
N ARG A 321 -11.21 8.29 -6.61
CA ARG A 321 -9.86 7.81 -6.25
C ARG A 321 -9.40 6.62 -7.08
N TYR A 322 -10.34 5.89 -7.65
CA TYR A 322 -10.08 4.64 -8.35
C TYR A 322 -10.51 4.72 -9.80
N LEU A 323 -9.82 3.97 -10.62
CA LEU A 323 -10.27 3.65 -11.97
C LEU A 323 -10.68 2.17 -11.97
N VAL A 324 -11.89 1.88 -12.45
CA VAL A 324 -12.31 0.50 -12.68
C VAL A 324 -12.28 0.23 -14.18
N ILE A 325 -11.61 -0.84 -14.56
CA ILE A 325 -11.55 -1.26 -15.96
C ILE A 325 -12.13 -2.65 -16.15
N ILE A 326 -12.73 -2.86 -17.31
CA ILE A 326 -13.14 -4.18 -17.80
C ILE A 326 -12.28 -4.49 -19.02
N GLU A 327 -11.50 -5.57 -18.92
CA GLU A 327 -10.61 -6.02 -19.97
C GLU A 327 -10.83 -7.49 -20.33
N GLU A 328 -10.24 -7.92 -21.42
CA GLU A 328 -10.28 -9.29 -21.92
C GLU A 328 -9.67 -10.26 -20.90
N TYR A 329 -10.38 -11.37 -20.67
CA TYR A 329 -9.82 -12.49 -19.91
C TYR A 329 -8.91 -13.33 -20.82
N ILE A 330 -7.63 -13.41 -20.46
CA ILE A 330 -6.65 -14.25 -21.16
C ILE A 330 -6.56 -15.62 -20.48
N ASP A 331 -6.92 -16.65 -21.25
CA ASP A 331 -6.83 -18.05 -20.77
C ASP A 331 -5.40 -18.58 -20.94
N GLY A 332 -4.63 -18.49 -19.88
CA GLY A 332 -3.21 -18.86 -19.89
C GLY A 332 -2.63 -18.90 -18.48
N SER A 333 -1.31 -18.91 -18.40
CA SER A 333 -0.56 -18.84 -17.14
C SER A 333 0.59 -17.85 -17.25
N SER A 334 0.88 -17.15 -16.16
CA SER A 334 1.95 -16.16 -16.11
C SER A 334 3.34 -16.81 -16.18
N LEU A 335 4.34 -16.08 -16.65
CA LEU A 335 5.73 -16.53 -16.56
C LEU A 335 6.16 -16.75 -15.10
N SER A 336 5.55 -16.05 -14.15
CA SER A 336 5.78 -16.26 -12.72
C SER A 336 5.36 -17.66 -12.28
N GLU A 337 4.21 -18.16 -12.77
CA GLU A 337 3.76 -19.53 -12.49
C GLU A 337 4.62 -20.59 -13.18
N HIS A 338 5.11 -20.31 -14.39
CA HIS A 338 6.06 -21.19 -15.10
C HIS A 338 7.40 -21.26 -14.36
N LEU A 339 7.94 -20.14 -13.90
CA LEU A 339 9.20 -20.08 -13.15
C LEU A 339 9.17 -20.81 -11.81
N LYS A 340 8.00 -20.93 -11.17
CA LYS A 340 7.83 -21.81 -10.00
C LYS A 340 8.04 -23.29 -10.32
N LYS A 341 7.84 -23.70 -11.56
CA LYS A 341 8.02 -25.09 -12.03
C LYS A 341 9.46 -25.35 -12.52
N GLY A 342 10.21 -24.30 -12.87
CA GLY A 342 11.60 -24.39 -13.32
C GLY A 342 11.99 -23.25 -14.26
N ILE A 343 13.25 -23.24 -14.67
CA ILE A 343 13.78 -22.30 -15.65
C ILE A 343 13.41 -22.72 -17.08
N PHE A 344 13.41 -21.77 -17.99
CA PHE A 344 13.14 -22.02 -19.41
C PHE A 344 14.40 -22.51 -20.15
N LYS A 345 14.17 -23.28 -21.20
CA LYS A 345 15.26 -23.58 -22.15
C LYS A 345 15.68 -22.31 -22.89
N PRO A 346 16.97 -22.16 -23.25
CA PRO A 346 17.45 -20.92 -23.89
C PRO A 346 16.65 -20.53 -25.15
N THR A 347 16.35 -21.45 -26.04
CA THR A 347 15.57 -21.18 -27.26
C THR A 347 14.13 -20.75 -26.94
N GLU A 348 13.50 -21.37 -25.93
CA GLU A 348 12.15 -21.03 -25.51
C GLU A 348 12.10 -19.64 -24.87
N ALA A 349 13.03 -19.34 -23.95
CA ALA A 349 13.16 -18.01 -23.34
C ALA A 349 13.35 -16.91 -24.40
N VAL A 350 14.19 -17.17 -25.38
CA VAL A 350 14.46 -16.23 -26.48
C VAL A 350 13.21 -16.01 -27.34
N HIS A 351 12.46 -17.07 -27.69
CA HIS A 351 11.20 -16.92 -28.44
C HIS A 351 10.18 -16.08 -27.67
N ILE A 352 10.01 -16.32 -26.35
CA ILE A 352 9.09 -15.58 -25.51
C ILE A 352 9.49 -14.09 -25.44
N VAL A 353 10.76 -13.82 -25.17
CA VAL A 353 11.26 -12.44 -25.06
C VAL A 353 11.21 -11.72 -26.41
N ARG A 354 11.50 -12.42 -27.49
CA ARG A 354 11.38 -11.88 -28.86
C ARG A 354 9.94 -11.43 -29.16
N ASN A 355 8.95 -12.25 -28.81
CA ASN A 355 7.54 -11.91 -29.00
C ASN A 355 7.10 -10.77 -28.07
N LEU A 356 7.58 -10.75 -26.82
CA LEU A 356 7.37 -9.60 -25.92
C LEU A 356 7.94 -8.31 -26.51
N CYS A 357 9.13 -8.36 -27.11
CA CYS A 357 9.73 -7.20 -27.77
C CYS A 357 8.91 -6.71 -28.97
N CYS A 358 8.18 -7.60 -29.67
CA CYS A 358 7.28 -7.17 -30.74
C CYS A 358 6.13 -6.33 -30.19
N ILE A 359 5.53 -6.74 -29.07
CA ILE A 359 4.48 -5.97 -28.39
C ILE A 359 5.01 -4.60 -27.94
N LEU A 360 6.19 -4.61 -27.30
CA LEU A 360 6.83 -3.37 -26.87
C LEU A 360 7.19 -2.46 -28.05
N ASN A 361 7.63 -3.03 -29.17
CA ASN A 361 7.93 -2.24 -30.36
C ASN A 361 6.68 -1.54 -30.90
N GLU A 362 5.53 -2.19 -30.88
CA GLU A 362 4.25 -1.58 -31.28
C GLU A 362 3.93 -0.39 -30.37
N LEU A 363 4.04 -0.55 -29.03
CA LEU A 363 3.81 0.53 -28.06
C LEU A 363 4.81 1.69 -28.23
N HIS A 364 6.07 1.38 -28.49
CA HIS A 364 7.15 2.37 -28.56
C HIS A 364 7.19 3.13 -29.92
N THR A 365 6.50 2.65 -30.94
CA THR A 365 6.45 3.26 -32.28
C THR A 365 5.12 3.95 -32.59
N LEU A 366 4.22 4.02 -31.61
CA LEU A 366 3.03 4.85 -31.73
C LEU A 366 3.40 6.32 -31.98
N GLU A 367 2.52 7.09 -32.59
CA GLU A 367 2.70 8.54 -32.79
C GLU A 367 3.02 9.24 -31.46
N CYS A 368 2.29 8.87 -30.39
CA CYS A 368 2.65 9.17 -29.01
C CYS A 368 3.08 7.85 -28.34
N PRO A 369 4.36 7.60 -28.15
CA PRO A 369 4.84 6.34 -27.60
C PRO A 369 4.34 6.10 -26.16
N ILE A 370 4.00 4.86 -25.86
CA ILE A 370 3.63 4.40 -24.52
C ILE A 370 4.76 3.59 -23.94
N ILE A 371 5.21 3.94 -22.73
CA ILE A 371 6.18 3.19 -21.94
C ILE A 371 5.45 2.39 -20.89
N HIS A 372 5.67 1.07 -20.84
CA HIS A 372 4.95 0.15 -19.98
C HIS A 372 5.37 0.26 -18.50
N ARG A 373 6.67 0.29 -18.22
CA ARG A 373 7.32 0.55 -16.92
C ARG A 373 7.20 -0.55 -15.86
N ASP A 374 6.50 -1.65 -16.14
CA ASP A 374 6.36 -2.77 -15.18
C ASP A 374 6.46 -4.15 -15.85
N ILE A 375 7.49 -4.33 -16.68
CA ILE A 375 7.80 -5.63 -17.31
C ILE A 375 8.37 -6.57 -16.24
N LYS A 376 7.63 -7.66 -15.95
CA LYS A 376 8.00 -8.69 -14.97
C LYS A 376 7.28 -10.01 -15.26
N PRO A 377 7.70 -11.13 -14.65
CA PRO A 377 7.10 -12.45 -14.94
C PRO A 377 5.59 -12.54 -14.69
N SER A 378 5.04 -11.81 -13.72
CA SER A 378 3.60 -11.82 -13.43
C SER A 378 2.76 -11.07 -14.47
N ASN A 379 3.38 -10.15 -15.23
CA ASN A 379 2.71 -9.33 -16.22
C ASN A 379 2.87 -9.87 -17.65
N VAL A 380 3.51 -11.02 -17.83
CA VAL A 380 3.64 -11.70 -19.12
C VAL A 380 2.99 -13.07 -19.00
N MET A 381 1.99 -13.33 -19.84
CA MET A 381 1.29 -14.62 -19.88
C MET A 381 1.65 -15.42 -21.14
N LEU A 382 1.59 -16.73 -21.00
CA LEU A 382 1.53 -17.68 -22.10
C LEU A 382 0.13 -18.25 -22.18
N THR A 383 -0.53 -18.07 -23.33
CA THR A 383 -1.82 -18.68 -23.60
C THR A 383 -1.68 -20.20 -23.74
N LYS A 384 -2.78 -20.92 -23.78
CA LYS A 384 -2.78 -22.38 -24.08
C LYS A 384 -2.22 -22.71 -25.46
N SER A 385 -2.28 -21.78 -26.41
CA SER A 385 -1.65 -21.90 -27.75
C SER A 385 -0.16 -21.57 -27.76
N GLY A 386 0.39 -21.07 -26.63
CA GLY A 386 1.79 -20.66 -26.51
C GLY A 386 2.07 -19.23 -26.95
N GLU A 387 1.05 -18.44 -27.20
CA GLU A 387 1.19 -17.02 -27.53
C GLU A 387 1.58 -16.21 -26.30
N VAL A 388 2.44 -15.23 -26.49
CA VAL A 388 2.86 -14.30 -25.44
C VAL A 388 1.89 -13.14 -25.38
N VAL A 389 1.35 -12.85 -24.21
CA VAL A 389 0.46 -11.72 -23.95
C VAL A 389 1.04 -10.84 -22.84
N LEU A 390 1.13 -9.53 -23.08
CA LEU A 390 1.58 -8.54 -22.11
C LEU A 390 0.38 -7.94 -21.38
N LEU A 391 0.39 -8.03 -20.05
CA LEU A 391 -0.67 -7.54 -19.17
C LEU A 391 -0.25 -6.23 -18.48
N ASP A 392 -1.23 -5.53 -17.96
CA ASP A 392 -1.11 -4.54 -16.89
C ASP A 392 -0.43 -3.21 -17.23
N MET A 393 -1.26 -2.23 -17.61
CA MET A 393 -0.84 -0.87 -17.95
C MET A 393 -0.95 0.12 -16.78
N ASN A 394 -1.02 -0.36 -15.52
CA ASN A 394 -1.32 0.49 -14.35
C ASN A 394 -0.34 1.65 -14.15
N VAL A 395 0.92 1.42 -14.47
CA VAL A 395 1.99 2.42 -14.31
C VAL A 395 2.52 2.94 -15.65
N ALA A 396 1.86 2.58 -16.74
CA ALA A 396 2.23 3.02 -18.07
C ALA A 396 2.05 4.54 -18.24
N LYS A 397 2.88 5.14 -19.06
CA LYS A 397 2.78 6.56 -19.37
C LYS A 397 3.10 6.86 -20.84
N TRP A 398 2.61 7.99 -21.30
CA TRP A 398 3.06 8.58 -22.55
C TRP A 398 4.52 9.01 -22.43
N TYR A 399 5.29 8.79 -23.48
CA TYR A 399 6.64 9.30 -23.53
C TYR A 399 6.61 10.82 -23.78
N ASP A 400 7.32 11.56 -22.93
CA ASP A 400 7.55 12.99 -23.09
C ASP A 400 9.04 13.25 -23.11
N SER A 401 9.55 13.75 -24.24
CA SER A 401 10.98 14.06 -24.42
C SER A 401 11.45 15.27 -23.61
N GLU A 402 10.53 16.12 -23.17
CA GLU A 402 10.83 17.31 -22.37
C GLU A 402 10.81 17.05 -20.86
N GLU A 403 10.22 15.93 -20.44
CA GLU A 403 10.19 15.52 -19.03
C GLU A 403 11.58 15.10 -18.56
N LYS A 404 12.06 15.74 -17.50
CA LYS A 404 13.42 15.52 -16.98
C LYS A 404 13.46 14.40 -15.94
N GLU A 405 12.40 14.21 -15.18
CA GLU A 405 12.31 13.23 -14.08
C GLU A 405 10.92 12.62 -13.98
N ASP A 406 10.84 11.36 -13.57
CA ASP A 406 9.57 10.74 -13.24
C ASP A 406 9.07 11.28 -11.89
N THR A 407 7.84 11.78 -11.84
CA THR A 407 7.24 12.41 -10.65
C THR A 407 6.96 11.42 -9.51
N ARG A 408 6.97 10.11 -9.80
CA ARG A 408 6.75 9.04 -8.82
C ARG A 408 7.62 7.83 -9.13
N LEU A 409 8.15 7.21 -8.08
CA LEU A 409 8.80 5.89 -8.16
C LEU A 409 7.71 4.83 -8.37
N LEU A 410 7.55 4.37 -9.60
CA LEU A 410 6.56 3.37 -9.99
C LEU A 410 7.25 2.19 -10.68
N GLY A 411 6.70 0.99 -10.46
CA GLY A 411 7.22 -0.27 -10.98
C GLY A 411 7.70 -1.22 -9.88
N THR A 412 8.06 -2.43 -10.29
CA THR A 412 8.52 -3.49 -9.37
C THR A 412 10.02 -3.34 -9.13
N LYS A 413 10.44 -3.03 -7.91
CA LYS A 413 11.81 -2.63 -7.52
C LYS A 413 12.92 -3.47 -8.15
N ASP A 414 12.75 -4.80 -8.23
CA ASP A 414 13.80 -5.71 -8.70
C ASP A 414 13.94 -5.73 -10.23
N TYR A 415 12.93 -5.26 -10.97
CA TYR A 415 12.89 -5.16 -12.43
C TYR A 415 13.02 -3.71 -12.92
N ALA A 416 12.84 -2.74 -12.03
CA ALA A 416 12.83 -1.33 -12.37
C ALA A 416 14.22 -0.85 -12.85
N ALA A 417 14.23 -0.09 -13.92
CA ALA A 417 15.43 0.54 -14.42
C ALA A 417 15.96 1.63 -13.45
N PRO A 418 17.26 1.92 -13.45
CA PRO A 418 17.86 2.91 -12.55
C PRO A 418 17.15 4.27 -12.58
N GLU A 419 16.74 4.74 -13.74
CA GLU A 419 15.99 5.99 -13.92
C GLU A 419 14.60 5.97 -13.28
N GLN A 420 13.96 4.79 -13.12
CA GLN A 420 12.68 4.66 -12.41
C GLN A 420 12.81 4.74 -10.89
N VAL A 421 13.99 4.44 -10.34
CA VAL A 421 14.23 4.40 -8.89
C VAL A 421 15.05 5.58 -8.37
N GLY A 422 15.18 6.63 -9.18
CA GLY A 422 15.85 7.87 -8.78
C GLY A 422 17.38 7.87 -8.90
N TYR A 423 17.96 6.85 -9.57
CA TYR A 423 19.39 6.80 -9.88
C TYR A 423 19.72 7.41 -11.26
N GLY A 424 19.06 8.47 -11.64
CA GLY A 424 19.32 9.13 -12.91
C GLY A 424 18.53 10.43 -13.06
N MET A 425 19.07 11.38 -13.82
CA MET A 425 18.44 12.67 -14.10
C MET A 425 17.53 12.62 -15.33
N LYS A 426 17.04 11.44 -15.74
CA LYS A 426 16.22 11.29 -16.93
C LYS A 426 14.94 10.56 -16.61
N ALA A 427 13.84 11.02 -17.19
CA ALA A 427 12.57 10.35 -17.14
C ALA A 427 12.59 8.98 -17.88
N SER A 428 11.65 8.11 -17.56
CA SER A 428 11.46 6.83 -18.25
C SER A 428 11.26 7.02 -19.74
N SER A 429 11.87 6.14 -20.52
CA SER A 429 11.80 6.09 -21.97
C SER A 429 11.55 4.64 -22.45
N ASN A 430 11.45 4.42 -23.76
CA ASN A 430 11.38 3.10 -24.36
C ASN A 430 12.53 2.18 -23.92
N LYS A 431 13.70 2.74 -23.56
CA LYS A 431 14.86 2.01 -23.03
C LYS A 431 14.66 1.48 -21.62
N THR A 432 13.71 2.04 -20.89
CA THR A 432 13.32 1.60 -19.54
C THR A 432 12.69 0.21 -19.58
N ASP A 433 11.80 -0.06 -20.52
CA ASP A 433 11.19 -1.38 -20.71
C ASP A 433 12.24 -2.43 -21.14
N ILE A 434 13.21 -2.03 -21.98
CA ILE A 434 14.30 -2.93 -22.42
C ILE A 434 15.21 -3.34 -21.25
N TYR A 435 15.42 -2.48 -20.28
CA TYR A 435 16.13 -2.86 -19.05
C TYR A 435 15.40 -4.01 -18.32
N ALA A 436 14.10 -3.85 -18.10
CA ALA A 436 13.28 -4.87 -17.45
C ALA A 436 13.22 -6.17 -18.27
N VAL A 437 13.17 -6.09 -19.60
CA VAL A 437 13.28 -7.26 -20.50
C VAL A 437 14.60 -7.99 -20.32
N GLY A 438 15.72 -7.29 -20.16
CA GLY A 438 17.03 -7.89 -19.89
C GLY A 438 17.05 -8.65 -18.56
N ILE A 439 16.52 -8.05 -17.50
CA ILE A 439 16.36 -8.72 -16.21
C ILE A 439 15.48 -9.97 -16.35
N LEU A 440 14.33 -9.85 -17.03
CA LEU A 440 13.40 -10.94 -17.25
C LEU A 440 14.06 -12.11 -17.98
N LEU A 441 14.79 -11.85 -19.09
CA LEU A 441 15.51 -12.87 -19.83
C LEU A 441 16.50 -13.62 -18.94
N ASN A 442 17.28 -12.91 -18.14
CA ASN A 442 18.22 -13.55 -17.21
C ASN A 442 17.51 -14.44 -16.18
N VAL A 443 16.41 -13.96 -15.62
CA VAL A 443 15.62 -14.73 -14.63
C VAL A 443 15.01 -15.98 -15.27
N MET A 444 14.53 -15.89 -16.50
CA MET A 444 14.01 -17.07 -17.23
C MET A 444 15.08 -18.13 -17.47
N LEU A 445 16.33 -17.72 -17.77
CA LEU A 445 17.45 -18.60 -18.06
C LEU A 445 18.10 -19.22 -16.82
N THR A 446 18.13 -18.49 -15.70
CA THR A 446 18.94 -18.84 -14.53
C THR A 446 18.16 -19.08 -13.25
N GLY A 447 16.89 -18.62 -13.19
CA GLY A 447 16.06 -18.57 -12.00
C GLY A 447 16.50 -17.51 -11.00
N LYS A 448 17.47 -16.64 -11.37
CA LYS A 448 18.10 -15.65 -10.48
C LYS A 448 18.28 -14.30 -11.17
N PHE A 449 18.39 -13.24 -10.39
CA PHE A 449 18.74 -11.93 -10.91
C PHE A 449 20.19 -11.88 -11.42
N PRO A 450 20.52 -10.98 -12.38
CA PRO A 450 21.87 -10.88 -12.96
C PRO A 450 23.00 -10.72 -11.92
N LYS A 451 22.73 -10.01 -10.82
CA LYS A 451 23.69 -9.81 -9.72
C LYS A 451 24.02 -11.09 -8.97
N GLU A 452 23.09 -12.05 -8.92
CA GLU A 452 23.26 -13.32 -8.21
C GLU A 452 23.83 -14.39 -9.13
N LYS A 453 23.30 -14.47 -10.36
CA LYS A 453 23.71 -15.45 -11.36
C LYS A 453 23.46 -14.90 -12.77
N PRO A 454 24.48 -14.40 -13.46
CA PRO A 454 24.34 -13.96 -14.85
C PRO A 454 24.13 -15.18 -15.78
N ALA A 455 23.40 -14.95 -16.86
CA ALA A 455 23.33 -15.89 -17.99
C ALA A 455 24.73 -16.11 -18.59
N GLN A 456 24.87 -17.05 -19.51
CA GLN A 456 26.18 -17.38 -20.09
C GLN A 456 26.23 -17.19 -21.62
N GLY A 457 27.43 -16.95 -22.12
CA GLY A 457 27.72 -16.84 -23.53
C GLY A 457 26.96 -15.72 -24.23
N LYS A 458 26.59 -15.88 -25.48
CA LYS A 458 25.91 -14.84 -26.29
C LYS A 458 24.64 -14.27 -25.69
N LEU A 459 23.94 -15.04 -24.84
CA LEU A 459 22.74 -14.54 -24.15
C LEU A 459 23.10 -13.57 -23.04
N TRP A 460 24.25 -13.76 -22.39
CA TRP A 460 24.75 -12.77 -21.43
C TRP A 460 25.08 -11.44 -22.13
N ASP A 461 25.76 -11.48 -23.26
CA ASP A 461 26.10 -10.25 -24.03
C ASP A 461 24.84 -9.45 -24.37
N ILE A 462 23.75 -10.12 -24.70
CA ILE A 462 22.45 -9.49 -24.95
C ILE A 462 21.88 -8.89 -23.65
N VAL A 463 21.83 -9.68 -22.56
CA VAL A 463 21.32 -9.26 -21.28
C VAL A 463 22.12 -8.08 -20.74
N GLU A 464 23.46 -8.17 -20.74
CA GLU A 464 24.35 -7.14 -20.21
C GLU A 464 24.12 -5.78 -20.89
N ARG A 465 23.92 -5.79 -22.21
CA ARG A 465 23.60 -4.55 -22.94
C ARG A 465 22.20 -4.05 -22.63
N CYS A 466 21.19 -4.90 -22.44
CA CYS A 466 19.85 -4.49 -22.03
C CYS A 466 19.88 -3.79 -20.67
N ILE A 467 20.67 -4.29 -19.71
CA ILE A 467 20.74 -3.79 -18.34
C ILE A 467 21.81 -2.73 -18.11
N SER A 468 22.36 -2.14 -19.17
CA SER A 468 23.31 -1.03 -19.06
C SER A 468 22.75 0.10 -18.20
N LEU A 469 23.60 0.68 -17.34
CA LEU A 469 23.21 1.85 -16.53
C LEU A 469 22.91 3.07 -17.39
N ASP A 470 23.66 3.23 -18.49
CA ASP A 470 23.35 4.25 -19.48
C ASP A 470 22.23 3.75 -20.41
N ALA A 471 21.06 4.36 -20.30
CA ALA A 471 19.90 4.03 -21.11
C ALA A 471 20.17 4.14 -22.63
N ASN A 472 21.02 5.08 -23.07
CA ASN A 472 21.34 5.26 -24.49
C ASN A 472 22.11 4.05 -25.06
N SER A 473 22.86 3.35 -24.23
CA SER A 473 23.63 2.15 -24.62
C SER A 473 22.78 0.91 -24.80
N ARG A 474 21.54 0.91 -24.24
CA ARG A 474 20.60 -0.22 -24.35
C ARG A 474 20.06 -0.34 -25.78
N TYR A 475 19.59 -1.54 -26.14
CA TYR A 475 18.86 -1.74 -27.40
C TYR A 475 17.56 -0.92 -27.43
N ARG A 476 17.07 -0.63 -28.64
CA ARG A 476 15.63 -0.44 -28.89
C ARG A 476 14.95 -1.79 -29.04
N ALA A 477 13.61 -1.82 -29.02
CA ALA A 477 12.88 -3.07 -29.15
C ALA A 477 13.15 -3.76 -30.51
N ASP A 478 13.17 -3.01 -31.60
CA ASP A 478 13.49 -3.52 -32.94
C ASP A 478 14.92 -4.09 -33.06
N GLU A 479 15.90 -3.39 -32.47
CA GLU A 479 17.30 -3.85 -32.42
C GLU A 479 17.44 -5.16 -31.60
N LEU A 480 16.69 -5.26 -30.49
CA LEU A 480 16.70 -6.45 -29.66
C LEU A 480 16.04 -7.65 -30.38
N ILE A 481 14.94 -7.42 -31.09
CA ILE A 481 14.30 -8.45 -31.93
C ILE A 481 15.32 -9.01 -32.92
N GLU A 482 16.05 -8.16 -33.65
CA GLU A 482 17.06 -8.60 -34.62
C GLU A 482 18.16 -9.46 -33.96
N ARG A 483 18.62 -9.06 -32.77
CA ARG A 483 19.63 -9.80 -32.01
C ARG A 483 19.16 -11.19 -31.59
N LEU A 484 17.92 -11.28 -31.13
CA LEU A 484 17.29 -12.52 -30.71
C LEU A 484 17.03 -13.45 -31.90
N ASP A 485 16.60 -12.90 -33.07
CA ASP A 485 16.41 -13.67 -34.31
C ASP A 485 17.76 -14.22 -34.82
N ASN A 486 18.84 -13.44 -34.76
CA ASN A 486 20.18 -13.92 -35.11
C ASN A 486 20.63 -15.07 -34.18
N TYR A 487 20.38 -14.98 -32.87
CA TYR A 487 20.67 -16.08 -31.95
C TYR A 487 19.90 -17.36 -32.30
N LEU A 488 18.62 -17.25 -32.62
CA LEU A 488 17.78 -18.39 -33.02
C LEU A 488 18.26 -19.04 -34.35
N GLY A 489 18.63 -18.21 -35.35
CA GLY A 489 19.13 -18.66 -36.65
C GLY A 489 20.44 -19.44 -36.54
N GLU A 490 21.37 -19.01 -35.70
CA GLU A 490 22.63 -19.72 -35.45
C GLU A 490 22.43 -21.09 -34.81
N ASN A 491 21.50 -21.20 -33.84
CA ASN A 491 21.22 -22.44 -33.13
C ASN A 491 20.44 -23.46 -34.00
N THR A 492 19.62 -23.01 -34.95
CA THR A 492 18.96 -23.90 -35.92
C THR A 492 19.94 -24.48 -36.92
N ASN A 493 21.00 -23.75 -37.27
CA ASN A 493 22.05 -24.23 -38.18
C ASN A 493 23.07 -25.18 -37.53
N ALA A 494 23.32 -24.99 -36.22
CA ALA A 494 24.17 -25.91 -35.42
C ALA A 494 23.54 -27.31 -35.30
N GLY A 495 22.22 -27.39 -35.04
CA GLY A 495 21.51 -28.68 -34.95
C GLY A 495 21.33 -29.43 -36.29
N LYS A 496 21.64 -28.79 -37.44
CA LYS A 496 21.66 -29.46 -38.78
C LYS A 496 23.04 -29.99 -39.16
N LYS A 497 24.12 -29.58 -38.48
CA LYS A 497 25.48 -30.09 -38.73
C LYS A 497 25.81 -31.36 -37.92
N ASP A 498 25.03 -31.67 -36.90
CA ASP A 498 25.22 -32.85 -36.06
C ASP A 498 24.22 -33.99 -36.38
N ARG A 499 23.58 -33.94 -37.54
CA ARG A 499 22.79 -35.00 -38.13
C ARG A 499 23.43 -35.33 -39.53
#